data_c08d2d93855dd39001574fc9e9da98b7
#
_entry.id   c08d2d93855dd39001574fc9e9da98b7
#
_cell.length_a   1.000
_cell.length_b   1.000
_cell.length_c   1.000
_cell.angle_alpha   90.00
_cell.angle_beta   90.00
_cell.angle_gamma   90.00
#
_symmetry.space_group_name_H-M   'P 1'
#
loop_
_entity.id
_entity.type
_entity.pdbx_description
1 polymer ?
#
loop_
_entity_poly.entity_id
_entity_poly.type
_entity_poly.pdbx_seq_one_letter_code
_entity_poly.pdbx_strand_id
1 'polypeptide(L)'
;MVWGLIDERAKPFSAAERRIAEHLAGAGPAVVSVSEGFGIYGRTADARVNGISVEFKSLDPGAGDRTVKAALNSAKGQARHAVIDARDSGLTEDQAHRGIRRFSGTPHGNRLDAVLVIGDNYTIDWKRAR
;
A
#
# COMPACT_ATOMS: atom_id res chain seq x y z
N MET A 1 -12.78 -20.66 9.46
CA MET A 1 -11.94 -19.51 9.09
C MET A 1 -12.11 -19.23 7.61
N VAL A 2 -12.46 -18.01 7.26
CA VAL A 2 -12.64 -17.63 5.85
C VAL A 2 -11.35 -16.97 5.37
N TRP A 3 -10.75 -17.56 4.35
CA TRP A 3 -9.59 -16.98 3.68
C TRP A 3 -10.05 -16.14 2.50
N GLY A 4 -9.46 -14.99 2.31
CA GLY A 4 -9.69 -14.20 1.13
C GLY A 4 -9.12 -14.87 -0.12
N LEU A 5 -9.61 -14.46 -1.26
CA LEU A 5 -9.16 -14.95 -2.56
C LEU A 5 -8.04 -14.07 -3.08
N ILE A 6 -7.01 -14.68 -3.67
CA ILE A 6 -6.03 -13.97 -4.50
C ILE A 6 -6.27 -14.38 -5.95
N ASP A 7 -6.52 -13.39 -6.80
CA ASP A 7 -6.76 -13.60 -8.22
C ASP A 7 -5.71 -12.82 -9.02
N GLU A 8 -4.78 -13.52 -9.64
CA GLU A 8 -3.68 -12.97 -10.43
C GLU A 8 -3.87 -13.16 -11.93
N ARG A 9 -5.07 -13.50 -12.39
CA ARG A 9 -5.29 -13.83 -13.81
C ARG A 9 -5.03 -12.65 -14.73
N ALA A 10 -5.33 -11.42 -14.28
CA ALA A 10 -5.13 -10.22 -15.09
C ALA A 10 -3.64 -9.90 -15.25
N LYS A 11 -2.86 -10.12 -14.19
CA LYS A 11 -1.41 -9.92 -14.15
C LYS A 11 -0.83 -10.67 -12.96
N PRO A 12 0.23 -11.46 -13.15
CA PRO A 12 0.91 -12.09 -12.02
C PRO A 12 1.49 -11.02 -11.09
N PHE A 13 1.36 -11.22 -9.79
CA PHE A 13 2.04 -10.37 -8.81
C PHE A 13 3.53 -10.68 -8.81
N SER A 14 4.36 -9.64 -8.62
CA SER A 14 5.76 -9.86 -8.26
C SER A 14 5.84 -10.55 -6.89
N ALA A 15 7.02 -11.04 -6.51
CA ALA A 15 7.21 -11.66 -5.21
C ALA A 15 6.85 -10.68 -4.07
N ALA A 16 7.26 -9.43 -4.18
CA ALA A 16 6.97 -8.40 -3.18
C ALA A 16 5.48 -8.08 -3.12
N GLU A 17 4.82 -7.93 -4.27
CA GLU A 17 3.39 -7.68 -4.35
C GLU A 17 2.58 -8.86 -3.80
N ARG A 18 3.00 -10.09 -4.13
CA ARG A 18 2.31 -11.29 -3.64
C ARG A 18 2.39 -11.40 -2.14
N ARG A 19 3.51 -11.02 -1.54
CA ARG A 19 3.68 -11.01 -0.09
C ARG A 19 2.67 -10.11 0.58
N ILE A 20 2.40 -8.93 0.00
CA ILE A 20 1.37 -8.01 0.46
C ILE A 20 -0.02 -8.63 0.26
N ALA A 21 -0.27 -9.17 -0.94
CA ALA A 21 -1.56 -9.77 -1.27
C ALA A 21 -1.91 -10.92 -0.31
N GLU A 22 -0.94 -11.77 0.01
CA GLU A 22 -1.15 -12.87 0.95
C GLU A 22 -1.48 -12.38 2.35
N HIS A 23 -0.81 -11.31 2.80
CA HIS A 23 -1.13 -10.71 4.10
C HIS A 23 -2.57 -10.20 4.14
N LEU A 24 -2.98 -9.48 3.09
CA LEU A 24 -4.34 -8.93 3.02
C LEU A 24 -5.39 -10.04 2.91
N ALA A 25 -5.16 -11.02 2.04
CA ALA A 25 -6.09 -12.13 1.86
C ALA A 25 -6.23 -12.98 3.13
N GLY A 26 -5.13 -13.11 3.89
CA GLY A 26 -5.16 -13.80 5.18
C GLY A 26 -6.07 -13.14 6.22
N ALA A 27 -6.37 -11.86 6.04
CA ALA A 27 -7.30 -11.13 6.92
C ALA A 27 -8.75 -11.15 6.40
N GLY A 28 -9.01 -11.79 5.24
CA GLY A 28 -10.35 -12.03 4.71
C GLY A 28 -10.68 -11.36 3.38
N PRO A 29 -10.11 -10.19 3.01
CA PRO A 29 -10.45 -9.54 1.75
C PRO A 29 -10.08 -10.34 0.50
N ALA A 30 -10.83 -10.13 -0.58
CA ALA A 30 -10.44 -10.61 -1.90
C ALA A 30 -9.45 -9.62 -2.52
N VAL A 31 -8.33 -10.14 -3.04
CA VAL A 31 -7.26 -9.35 -3.66
C VAL A 31 -7.13 -9.75 -5.12
N VAL A 32 -7.35 -8.81 -6.02
CA VAL A 32 -7.39 -9.06 -7.47
C VAL A 32 -6.33 -8.18 -8.13
N SER A 33 -5.43 -8.77 -8.90
CA SER A 33 -4.43 -8.00 -9.63
C SER A 33 -5.07 -7.19 -10.76
N VAL A 34 -4.43 -6.09 -11.14
CA VAL A 34 -4.91 -5.20 -12.19
C VAL A 34 -3.88 -5.16 -13.32
N SER A 35 -4.35 -5.35 -14.56
CA SER A 35 -3.49 -5.27 -15.74
C SER A 35 -2.97 -3.85 -15.93
N GLU A 36 -1.70 -3.72 -16.29
CA GLU A 36 -1.11 -2.44 -16.63
C GLU A 36 -1.61 -1.96 -17.98
N GLY A 37 -1.64 -0.63 -18.17
CA GLY A 37 -1.90 -0.03 -19.46
C GLY A 37 -3.35 0.29 -19.77
N PHE A 38 -4.27 0.08 -18.86
CA PHE A 38 -5.69 0.40 -19.06
C PHE A 38 -6.10 1.76 -18.50
N GLY A 39 -5.19 2.48 -17.86
CA GLY A 39 -5.47 3.85 -17.42
C GLY A 39 -5.25 4.85 -18.54
N ILE A 40 -5.98 5.96 -18.52
CA ILE A 40 -5.84 7.04 -19.52
C ILE A 40 -4.40 7.54 -19.60
N TYR A 41 -3.66 7.47 -18.50
CA TYR A 41 -2.28 7.94 -18.42
C TYR A 41 -1.28 6.79 -18.19
N GLY A 42 -1.69 5.53 -18.42
CA GLY A 42 -0.83 4.38 -18.24
C GLY A 42 -0.51 4.06 -16.78
N ARG A 43 -1.11 4.76 -15.81
CA ARG A 43 -0.91 4.52 -14.39
C ARG A 43 -2.13 3.81 -13.82
N THR A 44 -1.90 2.60 -13.31
CA THR A 44 -2.94 1.81 -12.67
C THR A 44 -2.46 1.38 -11.30
N ALA A 45 -3.40 1.17 -10.38
CA ALA A 45 -3.11 0.56 -9.09
C ALA A 45 -2.64 -0.89 -9.30
N ASP A 46 -1.91 -1.42 -8.34
CA ASP A 46 -1.42 -2.80 -8.40
C ASP A 46 -2.55 -3.82 -8.24
N ALA A 47 -3.55 -3.50 -7.44
CA ALA A 47 -4.62 -4.45 -7.12
C ALA A 47 -5.92 -3.74 -6.79
N ARG A 48 -7.00 -4.54 -6.77
CA ARG A 48 -8.25 -4.17 -6.11
C ARG A 48 -8.44 -5.09 -4.90
N VAL A 49 -8.71 -4.47 -3.76
CA VAL A 49 -8.98 -5.17 -2.50
C VAL A 49 -10.43 -4.93 -2.15
N ASN A 50 -11.26 -5.97 -2.20
CA ASN A 50 -12.72 -5.84 -2.09
C ASN A 50 -13.28 -4.76 -3.02
N GLY A 51 -12.78 -4.70 -4.25
CA GLY A 51 -13.23 -3.75 -5.27
C GLY A 51 -12.60 -2.36 -5.20
N ILE A 52 -11.80 -2.07 -4.19
CA ILE A 52 -11.15 -0.76 -4.02
C ILE A 52 -9.75 -0.83 -4.60
N SER A 53 -9.39 0.13 -5.46
CA SER A 53 -8.05 0.21 -6.05
C SER A 53 -7.02 0.56 -4.98
N VAL A 54 -5.94 -0.22 -4.92
CA VAL A 54 -4.89 -0.09 -3.91
C VAL A 54 -3.52 -0.19 -4.57
N GLU A 55 -2.63 0.72 -4.20
CA GLU A 55 -1.24 0.67 -4.62
C GLU A 55 -0.41 -0.03 -3.55
N PHE A 56 0.47 -0.94 -3.97
CA PHE A 56 1.36 -1.70 -3.10
C PHE A 56 2.77 -1.12 -3.17
N LYS A 57 3.38 -0.88 -2.02
CA LYS A 57 4.77 -0.43 -1.91
C LYS A 57 5.50 -1.30 -0.90
N SER A 58 6.68 -1.79 -1.28
CA SER A 58 7.56 -2.54 -0.38
C SER A 58 8.80 -1.71 -0.12
N LEU A 59 9.23 -1.64 1.14
CA LEU A 59 10.37 -0.85 1.55
C LEU A 59 11.62 -1.73 1.69
N ASP A 60 12.74 -1.21 1.23
CA ASP A 60 14.03 -1.87 1.38
C ASP A 60 14.61 -1.66 2.78
N PRO A 61 15.58 -2.49 3.20
CA PRO A 61 16.27 -2.28 4.47
C PRO A 61 16.87 -0.88 4.57
N GLY A 62 16.80 -0.29 5.75
CA GLY A 62 17.27 1.07 5.98
C GLY A 62 16.20 2.15 5.81
N ALA A 63 14.94 1.75 5.67
CA ALA A 63 13.84 2.70 5.50
C ALA A 63 13.65 3.57 6.75
N GLY A 64 13.29 4.83 6.52
CA GLY A 64 12.96 5.79 7.57
C GLY A 64 11.71 6.59 7.20
N ASP A 65 11.43 7.63 7.98
CA ASP A 65 10.23 8.45 7.76
C ASP A 65 10.20 9.09 6.37
N ARG A 66 11.35 9.49 5.84
CA ARG A 66 11.43 10.07 4.48
C ARG A 66 11.11 9.04 3.41
N THR A 67 11.46 7.76 3.65
CA THR A 67 11.15 6.67 2.73
C THR A 67 9.63 6.48 2.64
N VAL A 68 8.96 6.54 3.78
CA VAL A 68 7.48 6.45 3.84
C VAL A 68 6.85 7.61 3.08
N LYS A 69 7.29 8.84 3.33
CA LYS A 69 6.78 10.01 2.62
C LYS A 69 6.94 9.86 1.10
N ALA A 70 8.12 9.42 0.66
CA ALA A 70 8.39 9.22 -0.77
C ALA A 70 7.48 8.13 -1.38
N ALA A 71 7.28 7.03 -0.67
CA ALA A 71 6.39 5.95 -1.12
C ALA A 71 4.95 6.44 -1.28
N LEU A 72 4.44 7.22 -0.32
CA LEU A 72 3.10 7.77 -0.38
C LEU A 72 2.97 8.80 -1.50
N ASN A 73 3.99 9.62 -1.69
CA ASN A 73 4.01 10.58 -2.77
C ASN A 73 3.98 9.91 -4.15
N SER A 74 4.62 8.76 -4.27
CA SER A 74 4.55 7.94 -5.49
C SER A 74 3.17 7.29 -5.65
N ALA A 75 2.61 6.77 -4.57
CA ALA A 75 1.33 6.03 -4.60
C ALA A 75 0.14 6.92 -4.97
N LYS A 76 0.16 8.20 -4.59
CA LYS A 76 -0.98 9.12 -4.78
C LYS A 76 -1.42 9.29 -6.24
N GLY A 77 -0.54 8.98 -7.19
CA GLY A 77 -0.86 9.08 -8.62
C GLY A 77 -1.51 7.83 -9.19
N GLN A 78 -1.62 6.77 -8.41
CA GLN A 78 -2.07 5.45 -8.88
C GLN A 78 -3.35 4.99 -8.21
N ALA A 79 -3.55 5.36 -6.95
CA ALA A 79 -4.75 4.98 -6.19
C ALA A 79 -4.96 5.95 -5.05
N ARG A 80 -6.15 5.89 -4.43
CA ARG A 80 -6.45 6.66 -3.22
C ARG A 80 -6.19 5.86 -1.94
N HIS A 81 -5.86 4.58 -2.08
CA HIS A 81 -5.50 3.70 -0.98
C HIS A 81 -4.12 3.11 -1.25
N ALA A 82 -3.28 3.03 -0.23
CA ALA A 82 -1.94 2.48 -0.34
C ALA A 82 -1.66 1.49 0.78
N VAL A 83 -0.92 0.44 0.46
CA VAL A 83 -0.38 -0.49 1.45
C VAL A 83 1.14 -0.41 1.35
N ILE A 84 1.78 -0.17 2.48
CA ILE A 84 3.25 -0.16 2.59
C ILE A 84 3.67 -1.40 3.38
N ASP A 85 4.43 -2.27 2.74
CA ASP A 85 5.07 -3.40 3.41
C ASP A 85 6.42 -2.94 3.93
N ALA A 86 6.49 -2.72 5.25
CA ALA A 86 7.70 -2.28 5.93
C ALA A 86 8.40 -3.43 6.67
N ARG A 87 7.92 -4.67 6.48
CA ARG A 87 8.55 -5.84 7.11
C ARG A 87 9.97 -6.00 6.59
N ASP A 88 10.87 -6.35 7.48
CA ASP A 88 12.30 -6.55 7.17
C ASP A 88 13.02 -5.28 6.71
N SER A 89 12.42 -4.10 6.87
CA SER A 89 13.03 -2.82 6.47
C SER A 89 13.74 -2.11 7.62
N GLY A 90 13.41 -2.46 8.85
CA GLY A 90 13.89 -1.76 10.03
C GLY A 90 13.09 -0.51 10.39
N LEU A 91 12.05 -0.19 9.61
CA LEU A 91 11.22 0.97 9.90
C LEU A 91 10.49 0.78 11.24
N THR A 92 10.67 1.73 12.15
CA THR A 92 9.96 1.71 13.43
C THR A 92 8.55 2.27 13.27
N GLU A 93 7.70 1.93 14.23
CA GLU A 93 6.33 2.46 14.24
C GLU A 93 6.31 3.99 14.30
N ASP A 94 7.18 4.59 15.12
CA ASP A 94 7.28 6.04 15.22
C ASP A 94 7.70 6.69 13.90
N GLN A 95 8.66 6.08 13.20
CA GLN A 95 9.08 6.55 11.89
C GLN A 95 7.95 6.45 10.88
N ALA A 96 7.18 5.37 10.92
CA ALA A 96 6.04 5.18 10.02
C ALA A 96 4.98 6.27 10.26
N HIS A 97 4.61 6.53 11.50
CA HIS A 97 3.68 7.62 11.84
C HIS A 97 4.21 8.98 11.39
N ARG A 98 5.50 9.24 11.60
CA ARG A 98 6.11 10.50 11.19
C ARG A 98 6.08 10.67 9.68
N GLY A 99 6.36 9.62 8.94
CA GLY A 99 6.31 9.65 7.47
C GLY A 99 4.91 9.93 6.94
N ILE A 100 3.90 9.32 7.53
CA ILE A 100 2.50 9.58 7.18
C ILE A 100 2.14 11.05 7.49
N ARG A 101 2.53 11.56 8.66
CA ARG A 101 2.27 12.96 9.03
C ARG A 101 2.96 13.93 8.08
N ARG A 102 4.20 13.63 7.68
CA ARG A 102 4.93 14.48 6.72
C ARG A 102 4.22 14.54 5.39
N PHE A 103 3.72 13.40 4.89
CA PHE A 103 2.98 13.36 3.64
C PHE A 103 1.62 14.07 3.77
N SER A 104 0.86 13.79 4.81
CA SER A 104 -0.48 14.37 4.99
C SER A 104 -0.44 15.88 5.22
N GLY A 105 0.68 16.42 5.68
CA GLY A 105 0.90 17.86 5.83
C GLY A 105 1.31 18.58 4.56
N THR A 106 1.53 17.85 3.44
CA THR A 106 1.87 18.49 2.17
C THR A 106 0.60 18.89 1.41
N PRO A 107 0.72 19.75 0.36
CA PRO A 107 -0.44 20.06 -0.50
C PRO A 107 -1.07 18.85 -1.17
N HIS A 108 -0.36 17.72 -1.22
CA HIS A 108 -0.83 16.49 -1.85
C HIS A 108 -1.43 15.49 -0.85
N GLY A 109 -1.43 15.82 0.44
CA GLY A 109 -1.89 14.90 1.49
C GLY A 109 -3.34 14.47 1.36
N ASN A 110 -4.17 15.25 0.67
CA ASN A 110 -5.57 14.91 0.43
C ASN A 110 -5.77 13.92 -0.72
N ARG A 111 -4.70 13.48 -1.39
CA ARG A 111 -4.80 12.54 -2.51
C ARG A 111 -4.83 11.08 -2.10
N LEU A 112 -4.54 10.79 -0.83
CA LEU A 112 -4.71 9.46 -0.26
C LEU A 112 -5.78 9.50 0.82
N ASP A 113 -6.68 8.54 0.78
CA ASP A 113 -7.77 8.42 1.76
C ASP A 113 -7.40 7.47 2.90
N ALA A 114 -6.59 6.46 2.60
CA ALA A 114 -6.18 5.47 3.59
C ALA A 114 -4.81 4.91 3.28
N VAL A 115 -4.05 4.60 4.32
CA VAL A 115 -2.73 3.97 4.24
C VAL A 115 -2.67 2.86 5.28
N LEU A 116 -2.31 1.66 4.85
CA LEU A 116 -2.00 0.56 5.74
C LEU A 116 -0.49 0.35 5.72
N VAL A 117 0.14 0.37 6.89
CA VAL A 117 1.57 0.03 7.02
C VAL A 117 1.67 -1.28 7.76
N ILE A 118 2.37 -2.25 7.17
CA ILE A 118 2.62 -3.56 7.76
C ILE A 118 4.07 -3.58 8.20
N GLY A 119 4.32 -3.47 9.50
CA GLY A 119 5.66 -3.55 10.07
C GLY A 119 5.96 -4.91 10.68
N ASP A 120 7.15 -5.06 11.25
CA ASP A 120 7.56 -6.35 11.84
C ASP A 120 6.76 -6.67 13.10
N ASN A 121 6.47 -5.67 13.92
CA ASN A 121 5.76 -5.86 15.19
C ASN A 121 4.59 -4.88 15.36
N TYR A 122 4.11 -4.30 14.26
CA TYR A 122 3.03 -3.32 14.29
C TYR A 122 2.30 -3.30 12.97
N THR A 123 1.07 -2.79 13.01
CA THR A 123 0.27 -2.46 11.83
C THR A 123 -0.36 -1.09 12.08
N ILE A 124 -0.30 -0.21 11.09
CA ILE A 124 -0.92 1.11 11.17
C ILE A 124 -2.00 1.19 10.11
N ASP A 125 -3.21 1.49 10.53
CA ASP A 125 -4.35 1.70 9.64
C ASP A 125 -4.75 3.18 9.74
N TRP A 126 -4.15 3.99 8.86
CA TRP A 126 -4.38 5.42 8.83
C TRP A 126 -5.48 5.77 7.85
N LYS A 127 -6.38 6.66 8.26
CA LYS A 127 -7.41 7.21 7.39
C LYS A 127 -7.37 8.73 7.48
N ARG A 128 -7.56 9.36 6.32
CA ARG A 128 -7.56 10.82 6.26
C ARG A 128 -8.77 11.35 7.05
N ALA A 129 -8.53 12.35 7.90
CA ALA A 129 -9.60 13.04 8.63
C ALA A 129 -10.45 13.84 7.63
N ARG A 130 -11.73 13.85 7.88
CA ARG A 130 -12.69 14.64 7.11
C ARG A 130 -13.01 15.94 7.81
#